data_0924db960fc18a29e7bd0bd4819d5036
#
_entry.id   0924db960fc18a29e7bd0bd4819d5036
#
_cell.length_a   1.000
_cell.length_b   1.000
_cell.length_c   1.000
_cell.angle_alpha   90.00
_cell.angle_beta   90.00
_cell.angle_gamma   90.00
#
_symmetry.space_group_name_H-M   'P 1'
#
loop_
_entity.id
_entity.type
_entity.pdbx_description
1 polymer ?
#
loop_
_entity_poly.entity_id
_entity_poly.type
_entity_poly.pdbx_seq_one_letter_code
_entity_poly.pdbx_strand_id
1 'polypeptide(L)'
;MSLNAQKTREFFPNVLRRIKLRTRLFVTFLIISLVPVITIGIFSYHAYTRSMNEKVKQAALQSIELLNNNMSTQLGIYSDYMGSISVSDTVQNGVASVNNGHPLTGDIVSGIGEMIVTIPFQSTHLKNIRVVSNDRTVIYDLGYDDITPQRFNELLDNIEAASPQDSLQYIHTYRANDKIVIGRKIYDMHHTSTPLGYIMLYIDESQLSRYIFTDVSFGEGSNFLLIDAAGNVVSSQNAELLGEDLADDPIFQQITAHRQAGENNFLCELNGVDTLTIFKYNTTYNVYLAATIPQAYITNGTRTINMMLIALAAVLVVVNRVHDAAIDKQCQEQTDNDQHCGQRNKHHIDGSCAVGNVGLRNRGRQVHIIGCVVFENRQCIYAVQLT
;
A
#
# COMPACT_ATOMS: atom_id res chain seq x y z
N MET A 1 7.14 -3.94 45.24
CA MET A 1 7.28 -2.93 44.19
C MET A 1 7.64 -1.54 44.71
N SER A 2 8.01 -1.34 45.97
CA SER A 2 8.25 -0.03 46.61
C SER A 2 9.73 0.35 46.82
N LEU A 3 10.67 -0.55 46.64
CA LEU A 3 12.09 -0.30 46.91
C LEU A 3 12.86 0.40 45.75
N ASN A 4 12.36 0.36 44.53
CA ASN A 4 13.03 0.99 43.39
C ASN A 4 12.68 2.49 43.22
N ALA A 5 11.56 2.95 43.72
CA ALA A 5 11.12 4.35 43.61
C ALA A 5 11.90 5.29 44.54
N GLN A 6 12.41 4.80 45.67
CA GLN A 6 13.17 5.58 46.61
C GLN A 6 14.62 5.83 46.17
N LYS A 7 15.23 4.85 45.49
CA LYS A 7 16.63 4.94 44.99
C LYS A 7 16.78 5.91 43.80
N THR A 8 15.72 6.08 43.00
CA THR A 8 15.70 7.05 41.90
C THR A 8 15.51 8.47 42.37
N ARG A 9 14.84 8.68 43.51
CA ARG A 9 14.59 10.02 44.04
C ARG A 9 15.83 10.71 44.62
N GLU A 10 16.84 9.93 45.05
CA GLU A 10 18.10 10.48 45.59
C GLU A 10 19.22 10.62 44.55
N PHE A 11 19.10 9.94 43.42
CA PHE A 11 20.13 9.95 42.38
C PHE A 11 20.19 11.26 41.58
N PHE A 12 19.04 11.84 41.30
CA PHE A 12 18.93 13.09 40.53
C PHE A 12 19.53 14.34 41.21
N PRO A 13 19.31 14.62 42.48
CA PRO A 13 19.85 15.83 43.11
C PRO A 13 21.39 15.79 43.30
N ASN A 14 21.99 14.58 43.43
CA ASN A 14 23.41 14.50 43.69
C ASN A 14 24.26 14.63 42.41
N VAL A 15 23.78 14.16 41.25
CA VAL A 15 24.43 14.35 39.96
C VAL A 15 24.40 15.82 39.52
N LEU A 16 23.28 16.51 39.72
CA LEU A 16 23.13 17.92 39.39
C LEU A 16 23.95 18.86 40.30
N ARG A 17 24.29 18.45 41.52
CA ARG A 17 25.05 19.27 42.46
C ARG A 17 26.57 19.37 42.11
N ARG A 18 27.10 18.41 41.34
CA ARG A 18 28.51 18.40 40.89
C ARG A 18 28.76 19.18 39.60
N ILE A 19 27.71 19.60 38.91
CA ILE A 19 27.80 20.30 37.62
C ILE A 19 27.80 21.81 37.88
N LYS A 20 28.65 22.58 37.17
CA LYS A 20 28.68 24.04 37.22
C LYS A 20 27.28 24.60 36.94
N LEU A 21 26.88 25.63 37.66
CA LEU A 21 25.51 26.25 37.57
C LEU A 21 25.09 26.52 36.15
N ARG A 22 25.98 26.97 35.32
CA ARG A 22 25.81 27.26 33.90
C ARG A 22 25.39 26.02 33.09
N THR A 23 26.12 24.93 33.23
CA THR A 23 25.79 23.66 32.54
C THR A 23 24.44 23.11 33.03
N ARG A 24 24.12 23.34 34.30
CA ARG A 24 22.82 22.93 34.86
C ARG A 24 21.67 23.69 34.24
N LEU A 25 21.78 25.02 34.08
CA LEU A 25 20.77 25.84 33.39
C LEU A 25 20.63 25.46 31.94
N PHE A 26 21.76 25.23 31.23
CA PHE A 26 21.74 24.78 29.84
C PHE A 26 21.01 23.44 29.67
N VAL A 27 21.37 22.42 30.46
CA VAL A 27 20.72 21.12 30.42
C VAL A 27 19.22 21.19 30.71
N THR A 28 18.84 22.01 31.72
CA THR A 28 17.42 22.18 32.07
C THR A 28 16.65 22.84 30.94
N PHE A 29 17.21 23.87 30.32
CA PHE A 29 16.56 24.54 29.17
C PHE A 29 16.49 23.63 27.96
N LEU A 30 17.56 22.87 27.69
CA LEU A 30 17.57 21.87 26.60
C LEU A 30 16.49 20.80 26.81
N ILE A 31 16.33 20.28 28.03
CA ILE A 31 15.29 19.29 28.33
C ILE A 31 13.89 19.90 28.15
N ILE A 32 13.66 21.08 28.67
CA ILE A 32 12.35 21.77 28.58
C ILE A 32 11.98 22.05 27.12
N SER A 33 12.96 22.37 26.25
CA SER A 33 12.70 22.64 24.84
C SER A 33 12.61 21.35 24.01
N LEU A 34 13.41 20.32 24.30
CA LEU A 34 13.51 19.12 23.48
C LEU A 34 12.38 18.10 23.79
N VAL A 35 11.97 17.96 25.06
CA VAL A 35 10.94 17.00 25.46
C VAL A 35 9.61 17.25 24.77
N PRO A 36 9.06 18.47 24.69
CA PRO A 36 7.83 18.73 23.95
C PRO A 36 7.96 18.42 22.46
N VAL A 37 9.09 18.77 21.83
CA VAL A 37 9.33 18.52 20.41
C VAL A 37 9.35 17.02 20.11
N ILE A 38 10.06 16.24 20.93
CA ILE A 38 10.10 14.79 20.80
C ILE A 38 8.70 14.18 21.02
N THR A 39 7.98 14.63 22.04
CA THR A 39 6.64 14.13 22.36
C THR A 39 5.66 14.40 21.22
N ILE A 40 5.63 15.63 20.71
CA ILE A 40 4.81 16.00 19.55
C ILE A 40 5.22 15.19 18.32
N GLY A 41 6.53 14.99 18.11
CA GLY A 41 7.06 14.21 17.00
C GLY A 41 6.59 12.76 17.03
N ILE A 42 6.69 12.09 18.18
CA ILE A 42 6.24 10.70 18.35
C ILE A 42 4.72 10.62 18.15
N PHE A 43 3.96 11.53 18.75
CA PHE A 43 2.50 11.55 18.59
C PHE A 43 2.10 11.77 17.12
N SER A 44 2.71 12.75 16.46
CA SER A 44 2.46 13.06 15.05
C SER A 44 2.82 11.89 14.14
N TYR A 45 3.93 11.20 14.42
CA TYR A 45 4.34 10.01 13.69
C TYR A 45 3.27 8.91 13.76
N HIS A 46 2.82 8.56 14.97
CA HIS A 46 1.78 7.53 15.14
C HIS A 46 0.44 7.94 14.51
N ALA A 47 0.02 9.18 14.69
CA ALA A 47 -1.22 9.69 14.12
C ALA A 47 -1.17 9.71 12.58
N TYR A 48 -0.06 10.14 12.00
CA TYR A 48 0.15 10.17 10.54
C TYR A 48 0.19 8.76 9.95
N THR A 49 0.98 7.85 10.54
CA THR A 49 1.09 6.46 10.06
C THR A 49 -0.27 5.77 10.08
N ARG A 50 -1.03 5.92 11.16
CA ARG A 50 -2.38 5.36 11.25
C ARG A 50 -3.31 5.95 10.18
N SER A 51 -3.30 7.27 10.01
CA SER A 51 -4.12 7.95 9.00
C SER A 51 -3.75 7.54 7.58
N MET A 52 -2.44 7.40 7.28
CA MET A 52 -1.97 6.96 5.96
C MET A 52 -2.34 5.52 5.67
N ASN A 53 -2.17 4.61 6.64
CA ASN A 53 -2.58 3.22 6.48
C ASN A 53 -4.07 3.10 6.13
N GLU A 54 -4.93 3.83 6.84
CA GLU A 54 -6.37 3.82 6.55
C GLU A 54 -6.69 4.42 5.17
N LYS A 55 -6.05 5.53 4.78
CA LYS A 55 -6.25 6.15 3.47
C LYS A 55 -5.79 5.24 2.33
N VAL A 56 -4.61 4.63 2.45
CA VAL A 56 -4.09 3.70 1.44
C VAL A 56 -4.98 2.47 1.35
N LYS A 57 -5.40 1.91 2.49
CA LYS A 57 -6.34 0.80 2.52
C LYS A 57 -7.66 1.14 1.80
N GLN A 58 -8.25 2.31 2.09
CA GLN A 58 -9.49 2.75 1.43
C GLN A 58 -9.28 2.97 -0.07
N ALA A 59 -8.20 3.63 -0.47
CA ALA A 59 -7.88 3.83 -1.88
C ALA A 59 -7.67 2.49 -2.60
N ALA A 60 -6.98 1.55 -1.97
CA ALA A 60 -6.73 0.22 -2.52
C ALA A 60 -8.02 -0.60 -2.63
N LEU A 61 -8.93 -0.53 -1.66
CA LEU A 61 -10.25 -1.17 -1.74
C LEU A 61 -11.09 -0.60 -2.90
N GLN A 62 -11.06 0.71 -3.09
CA GLN A 62 -11.75 1.36 -4.22
C GLN A 62 -11.15 0.94 -5.57
N SER A 63 -9.82 0.83 -5.64
CA SER A 63 -9.13 0.39 -6.85
C SER A 63 -9.42 -1.08 -7.17
N ILE A 64 -9.44 -1.96 -6.18
CA ILE A 64 -9.83 -3.37 -6.37
C ILE A 64 -11.28 -3.47 -6.85
N GLU A 65 -12.18 -2.63 -6.35
CA GLU A 65 -13.56 -2.57 -6.82
C GLU A 65 -13.63 -2.15 -8.29
N LEU A 66 -12.88 -1.10 -8.66
CA LEU A 66 -12.79 -0.64 -10.04
C LEU A 66 -12.24 -1.72 -10.97
N LEU A 67 -11.14 -2.37 -10.57
CA LEU A 67 -10.54 -3.48 -11.32
C LEU A 67 -11.51 -4.64 -11.48
N ASN A 68 -12.24 -5.00 -10.41
CA ASN A 68 -13.27 -6.03 -10.47
C ASN A 68 -14.37 -5.68 -11.46
N ASN A 69 -14.81 -4.42 -11.49
CA ASN A 69 -15.83 -3.96 -12.43
C ASN A 69 -15.32 -3.96 -13.88
N ASN A 70 -14.09 -3.53 -14.11
CA ASN A 70 -13.45 -3.57 -15.42
C ASN A 70 -13.31 -5.02 -15.91
N MET A 71 -12.81 -5.91 -15.06
CA MET A 71 -12.74 -7.35 -15.35
C MET A 71 -14.11 -7.92 -15.66
N SER A 72 -15.11 -7.64 -14.82
CA SER A 72 -16.46 -8.15 -15.00
C SER A 72 -17.10 -7.66 -16.30
N THR A 73 -16.84 -6.41 -16.70
CA THR A 73 -17.29 -5.87 -17.98
C THR A 73 -16.65 -6.61 -19.15
N GLN A 74 -15.34 -6.85 -19.10
CA GLN A 74 -14.64 -7.55 -20.18
C GLN A 74 -15.06 -9.03 -20.27
N LEU A 75 -15.12 -9.72 -19.15
CA LEU A 75 -15.57 -11.11 -19.11
C LEU A 75 -17.05 -11.22 -19.50
N GLY A 76 -17.87 -10.22 -19.18
CA GLY A 76 -19.27 -10.11 -19.62
C GLY A 76 -19.40 -10.08 -21.13
N ILE A 77 -18.58 -9.28 -21.83
CA ILE A 77 -18.57 -9.22 -23.29
C ILE A 77 -18.28 -10.61 -23.89
N TYR A 78 -17.32 -11.35 -23.33
CA TYR A 78 -17.02 -12.71 -23.78
C TYR A 78 -18.16 -13.68 -23.45
N SER A 79 -18.79 -13.54 -22.28
CA SER A 79 -19.97 -14.34 -21.91
C SER A 79 -21.12 -14.15 -22.86
N ASP A 80 -21.45 -12.90 -23.20
CA ASP A 80 -22.53 -12.56 -24.12
C ASP A 80 -22.24 -13.08 -25.53
N TYR A 81 -20.99 -12.97 -25.95
CA TYR A 81 -20.54 -13.51 -27.24
C TYR A 81 -20.69 -15.04 -27.30
N MET A 82 -20.18 -15.77 -26.31
CA MET A 82 -20.38 -17.22 -26.20
C MET A 82 -21.86 -17.59 -26.11
N GLY A 83 -22.66 -16.77 -25.39
CA GLY A 83 -24.09 -16.92 -25.30
C GLY A 83 -24.75 -16.88 -26.66
N SER A 84 -24.43 -15.85 -27.45
CA SER A 84 -24.98 -15.67 -28.80
C SER A 84 -24.61 -16.82 -29.74
N ILE A 85 -23.38 -17.32 -29.66
CA ILE A 85 -22.95 -18.49 -30.41
C ILE A 85 -23.71 -19.74 -29.96
N SER A 86 -23.83 -19.94 -28.65
CA SER A 86 -24.45 -21.15 -28.07
C SER A 86 -25.93 -21.32 -28.43
N VAL A 87 -26.65 -20.23 -28.61
CA VAL A 87 -28.11 -20.25 -28.93
C VAL A 87 -28.39 -20.18 -30.43
N SER A 88 -27.37 -20.08 -31.26
CA SER A 88 -27.56 -20.06 -32.73
C SER A 88 -28.02 -21.42 -33.25
N ASP A 89 -29.07 -21.40 -34.07
CA ASP A 89 -29.64 -22.59 -34.73
C ASP A 89 -28.52 -23.37 -35.51
N THR A 90 -27.63 -22.64 -36.16
CA THR A 90 -26.50 -23.23 -36.89
C THR A 90 -25.57 -24.04 -35.98
N VAL A 91 -25.25 -23.50 -34.84
CA VAL A 91 -24.39 -24.20 -33.82
C VAL A 91 -25.17 -25.34 -33.19
N GLN A 92 -26.41 -25.10 -32.77
CA GLN A 92 -27.26 -26.12 -32.15
C GLN A 92 -27.43 -27.35 -33.08
N ASN A 93 -27.85 -27.12 -34.34
CA ASN A 93 -28.05 -28.19 -35.31
C ASN A 93 -26.73 -28.87 -35.70
N GLY A 94 -25.64 -28.10 -35.87
CA GLY A 94 -24.34 -28.65 -36.20
C GLY A 94 -23.79 -29.58 -35.10
N VAL A 95 -23.85 -29.11 -33.83
CA VAL A 95 -23.40 -29.91 -32.68
C VAL A 95 -24.28 -31.14 -32.48
N ALA A 96 -25.62 -30.98 -32.56
CA ALA A 96 -26.55 -32.09 -32.44
C ALA A 96 -26.39 -33.13 -33.55
N SER A 97 -26.08 -32.73 -34.79
CA SER A 97 -25.80 -33.63 -35.90
C SER A 97 -24.59 -34.52 -35.62
N VAL A 98 -23.51 -33.92 -35.13
CA VAL A 98 -22.28 -34.68 -34.77
C VAL A 98 -22.54 -35.62 -33.60
N ASN A 99 -23.23 -35.18 -32.55
CA ASN A 99 -23.61 -36.01 -31.41
C ASN A 99 -24.49 -37.23 -31.81
N ASN A 100 -25.28 -37.07 -32.87
CA ASN A 100 -26.11 -38.17 -33.41
C ASN A 100 -25.34 -39.10 -34.35
N GLY A 101 -24.01 -38.98 -34.43
CA GLY A 101 -23.13 -39.85 -35.23
C GLY A 101 -23.05 -39.47 -36.71
N HIS A 102 -23.58 -38.34 -37.13
CA HIS A 102 -23.40 -37.85 -38.48
C HIS A 102 -21.96 -37.35 -38.66
N PRO A 103 -21.35 -37.61 -39.83
CA PRO A 103 -19.99 -37.15 -40.08
C PRO A 103 -19.93 -35.60 -40.05
N LEU A 104 -18.83 -35.08 -39.53
CA LEU A 104 -18.52 -33.65 -39.59
C LEU A 104 -18.29 -33.26 -41.05
N THR A 105 -19.18 -32.45 -41.62
CA THR A 105 -19.11 -31.99 -43.01
C THR A 105 -18.55 -30.59 -43.11
N GLY A 106 -17.99 -30.23 -44.28
CA GLY A 106 -17.53 -28.87 -44.54
C GLY A 106 -18.66 -27.83 -44.43
N ASP A 107 -19.88 -28.21 -44.73
CA ASP A 107 -21.06 -27.29 -44.60
C ASP A 107 -21.37 -26.95 -43.15
N ILE A 108 -21.23 -27.90 -42.21
CA ILE A 108 -21.38 -27.63 -40.78
C ILE A 108 -20.30 -26.67 -40.31
N VAL A 109 -19.03 -26.95 -40.66
CA VAL A 109 -17.89 -26.12 -40.26
C VAL A 109 -18.00 -24.71 -40.84
N SER A 110 -18.28 -24.59 -42.13
CA SER A 110 -18.41 -23.28 -42.79
C SER A 110 -19.61 -22.48 -42.27
N GLY A 111 -20.75 -23.15 -42.07
CA GLY A 111 -21.94 -22.48 -41.51
C GLY A 111 -21.72 -21.92 -40.08
N ILE A 112 -21.05 -22.69 -39.23
CA ILE A 112 -20.65 -22.20 -37.90
C ILE A 112 -19.64 -21.06 -38.04
N GLY A 113 -18.69 -21.14 -38.93
CA GLY A 113 -17.70 -20.08 -39.17
C GLY A 113 -18.32 -18.79 -39.65
N GLU A 114 -19.23 -18.87 -40.65
CA GLU A 114 -19.97 -17.69 -41.13
C GLU A 114 -20.79 -17.04 -40.03
N MET A 115 -21.45 -17.82 -39.18
CA MET A 115 -22.21 -17.32 -38.07
C MET A 115 -21.31 -16.61 -37.04
N ILE A 116 -20.20 -17.21 -36.64
CA ILE A 116 -19.24 -16.64 -35.69
C ILE A 116 -18.69 -15.31 -36.20
N VAL A 117 -18.34 -15.22 -37.48
CA VAL A 117 -17.85 -13.98 -38.10
C VAL A 117 -18.94 -12.90 -38.19
N THR A 118 -20.21 -13.31 -38.34
CA THR A 118 -21.35 -12.39 -38.47
C THR A 118 -21.73 -11.73 -37.15
N ILE A 119 -21.48 -12.40 -36.01
CA ILE A 119 -21.75 -11.81 -34.71
C ILE A 119 -20.70 -10.71 -34.43
N PRO A 120 -21.14 -9.44 -34.24
CA PRO A 120 -20.22 -8.36 -33.99
C PRO A 120 -19.42 -8.61 -32.70
N PHE A 121 -18.13 -8.84 -32.84
CA PHE A 121 -17.23 -9.00 -31.70
C PHE A 121 -16.03 -8.06 -31.86
N GLN A 122 -15.95 -7.09 -31.00
CA GLN A 122 -14.95 -6.01 -31.09
C GLN A 122 -13.72 -6.23 -30.21
N SER A 123 -13.40 -7.46 -29.82
CA SER A 123 -12.21 -7.70 -29.01
C SER A 123 -11.01 -8.08 -29.89
N THR A 124 -9.97 -7.28 -29.82
CA THR A 124 -8.68 -7.57 -30.43
C THR A 124 -7.88 -8.65 -29.67
N HIS A 125 -8.37 -9.05 -28.51
CA HIS A 125 -7.68 -9.96 -27.60
C HIS A 125 -8.01 -11.43 -27.83
N LEU A 126 -9.06 -11.71 -28.63
CA LEU A 126 -9.46 -13.08 -28.96
C LEU A 126 -8.47 -13.70 -29.93
N LYS A 127 -7.92 -14.86 -29.57
CA LYS A 127 -6.97 -15.63 -30.40
C LYS A 127 -7.63 -16.79 -31.11
N ASN A 128 -8.55 -17.47 -30.41
CA ASN A 128 -9.21 -18.63 -30.94
C ASN A 128 -10.61 -18.84 -30.36
N ILE A 129 -11.46 -19.53 -31.11
CA ILE A 129 -12.78 -20.03 -30.69
C ILE A 129 -12.85 -21.47 -31.07
N ARG A 130 -13.21 -22.34 -30.11
CA ARG A 130 -13.53 -23.74 -30.37
C ARG A 130 -14.98 -24.04 -29.99
N VAL A 131 -15.64 -24.79 -30.89
CA VAL A 131 -16.93 -25.43 -30.62
C VAL A 131 -16.67 -26.93 -30.61
N VAL A 132 -17.09 -27.59 -29.55
CA VAL A 132 -16.75 -28.99 -29.27
C VAL A 132 -18.04 -29.75 -28.96
N SER A 133 -18.20 -30.95 -29.48
CA SER A 133 -19.33 -31.83 -29.18
C SER A 133 -19.16 -32.55 -27.84
N ASN A 134 -20.16 -33.28 -27.38
CA ASN A 134 -20.11 -34.06 -26.14
C ASN A 134 -19.09 -35.18 -26.16
N ASP A 135 -18.81 -35.75 -27.33
CA ASP A 135 -17.77 -36.78 -27.51
C ASP A 135 -16.36 -36.19 -27.66
N ARG A 136 -16.23 -34.88 -27.41
CA ARG A 136 -14.99 -34.09 -27.48
C ARG A 136 -14.43 -33.91 -28.91
N THR A 137 -15.25 -34.15 -29.93
CA THR A 137 -14.90 -33.82 -31.30
C THR A 137 -14.91 -32.32 -31.50
N VAL A 138 -13.81 -31.74 -31.98
CA VAL A 138 -13.72 -30.33 -32.33
C VAL A 138 -14.49 -30.13 -33.65
N ILE A 139 -15.61 -29.43 -33.57
CA ILE A 139 -16.48 -29.13 -34.70
C ILE A 139 -16.01 -27.87 -35.43
N TYR A 140 -15.60 -26.87 -34.68
CA TYR A 140 -15.08 -25.62 -35.22
C TYR A 140 -13.87 -25.14 -34.45
N ASP A 141 -12.90 -24.65 -35.18
CA ASP A 141 -11.67 -24.05 -34.65
C ASP A 141 -11.28 -22.84 -35.52
N LEU A 142 -11.37 -21.64 -34.95
CA LEU A 142 -11.11 -20.39 -35.69
C LEU A 142 -9.63 -20.16 -35.96
N GLY A 143 -8.75 -20.59 -35.06
CA GLY A 143 -7.34 -20.26 -35.09
C GLY A 143 -6.44 -21.41 -34.68
N TYR A 144 -5.15 -21.21 -34.90
CA TYR A 144 -4.11 -22.11 -34.42
C TYR A 144 -3.77 -21.77 -32.97
N ASP A 145 -3.72 -22.80 -32.12
CA ASP A 145 -3.12 -22.71 -30.81
C ASP A 145 -2.14 -23.86 -30.55
N ASP A 146 -1.30 -23.69 -29.55
CA ASP A 146 -0.26 -24.60 -29.11
C ASP A 146 -0.67 -25.47 -27.92
N ILE A 147 -1.98 -25.58 -27.66
CA ILE A 147 -2.51 -26.36 -26.54
C ILE A 147 -2.42 -27.83 -26.85
N THR A 148 -1.74 -28.56 -25.97
CA THR A 148 -1.60 -30.02 -26.12
C THR A 148 -2.95 -30.72 -25.98
N PRO A 149 -3.17 -31.87 -26.62
CA PRO A 149 -4.40 -32.66 -26.47
C PRO A 149 -4.71 -33.02 -25.01
N GLN A 150 -3.67 -33.27 -24.23
CA GLN A 150 -3.84 -33.54 -22.79
C GLN A 150 -4.42 -32.32 -22.07
N ARG A 151 -3.84 -31.13 -22.27
CA ARG A 151 -4.32 -29.89 -21.63
C ARG A 151 -5.72 -29.51 -22.10
N PHE A 152 -6.02 -29.75 -23.37
CA PHE A 152 -7.35 -29.55 -23.92
C PHE A 152 -8.41 -30.41 -23.19
N ASN A 153 -8.12 -31.73 -22.99
CA ASN A 153 -9.01 -32.60 -22.25
C ASN A 153 -9.17 -32.19 -20.77
N GLU A 154 -8.10 -31.79 -20.10
CA GLU A 154 -8.15 -31.28 -18.74
C GLU A 154 -9.08 -30.05 -18.63
N LEU A 155 -9.01 -29.13 -19.60
CA LEU A 155 -9.89 -27.97 -19.66
C LEU A 155 -11.36 -28.38 -19.84
N LEU A 156 -11.64 -29.35 -20.70
CA LEU A 156 -13.00 -29.89 -20.89
C LEU A 156 -13.50 -30.58 -19.62
N ASP A 157 -12.66 -31.40 -18.97
CA ASP A 157 -13.02 -32.05 -17.69
C ASP A 157 -13.41 -31.03 -16.64
N ASN A 158 -12.66 -29.93 -16.54
CA ASN A 158 -12.94 -28.84 -15.62
C ASN A 158 -14.27 -28.13 -15.96
N ILE A 159 -14.55 -27.86 -17.25
CA ILE A 159 -15.81 -27.29 -17.69
C ILE A 159 -16.99 -28.26 -17.45
N GLU A 160 -16.77 -29.55 -17.63
CA GLU A 160 -17.75 -30.59 -17.42
C GLU A 160 -18.09 -30.78 -15.95
N ALA A 161 -17.10 -30.75 -15.06
CA ALA A 161 -17.25 -30.87 -13.60
C ALA A 161 -17.99 -29.69 -12.99
N ALA A 162 -18.07 -28.56 -13.67
CA ALA A 162 -18.77 -27.38 -13.19
C ALA A 162 -20.28 -27.64 -13.05
N SER A 163 -20.87 -27.15 -11.95
CA SER A 163 -22.24 -27.41 -11.58
C SER A 163 -23.25 -27.06 -12.67
N PRO A 164 -24.24 -27.90 -12.96
CA PRO A 164 -25.29 -27.62 -13.96
C PRO A 164 -26.11 -26.35 -13.68
N GLN A 165 -26.23 -25.95 -12.42
CA GLN A 165 -26.99 -24.78 -12.03
C GLN A 165 -26.31 -23.46 -12.42
N ASP A 166 -25.01 -23.53 -12.73
CA ASP A 166 -24.20 -22.40 -13.13
C ASP A 166 -24.19 -22.18 -14.66
N SER A 167 -25.02 -22.91 -15.38
CA SER A 167 -24.89 -23.21 -16.80
C SER A 167 -25.10 -22.07 -17.80
N LEU A 168 -25.76 -20.99 -17.42
CA LEU A 168 -26.03 -19.88 -18.33
C LEU A 168 -25.19 -18.61 -18.07
N GLN A 169 -24.57 -18.53 -16.93
CA GLN A 169 -23.84 -17.32 -16.51
C GLN A 169 -22.36 -17.58 -16.13
N TYR A 170 -21.96 -18.84 -15.92
CA TYR A 170 -20.59 -19.13 -15.47
C TYR A 170 -19.63 -19.33 -16.62
N ILE A 171 -18.65 -18.45 -16.63
CA ILE A 171 -17.45 -18.60 -17.40
C ILE A 171 -16.41 -19.25 -16.50
N HIS A 172 -15.90 -20.39 -16.90
CA HIS A 172 -14.76 -20.98 -16.25
C HIS A 172 -13.50 -20.38 -16.86
N THR A 173 -12.72 -19.71 -16.03
CA THR A 173 -11.50 -19.04 -16.44
C THR A 173 -10.33 -19.94 -16.09
N TYR A 174 -9.56 -20.34 -17.08
CA TYR A 174 -8.38 -21.19 -16.93
C TYR A 174 -7.20 -20.53 -17.62
N ARG A 175 -6.00 -20.95 -17.24
CA ARG A 175 -4.80 -20.61 -17.96
C ARG A 175 -4.32 -21.78 -18.84
N ALA A 176 -3.95 -21.48 -20.04
CA ALA A 176 -3.25 -22.41 -20.94
C ALA A 176 -2.14 -21.64 -21.67
N ASN A 177 -0.88 -21.92 -21.32
CA ASN A 177 0.30 -21.21 -21.80
C ASN A 177 0.17 -19.68 -21.55
N ASP A 178 0.23 -18.87 -22.61
CA ASP A 178 0.07 -17.41 -22.63
C ASP A 178 -1.38 -16.94 -22.81
N LYS A 179 -2.35 -17.87 -22.72
CA LYS A 179 -3.76 -17.59 -22.99
C LYS A 179 -4.62 -17.82 -21.78
N ILE A 180 -5.63 -16.98 -21.63
CA ILE A 180 -6.76 -17.22 -20.75
C ILE A 180 -7.81 -17.96 -21.55
N VAL A 181 -8.25 -19.10 -21.06
CA VAL A 181 -9.31 -19.88 -21.67
C VAL A 181 -10.57 -19.70 -20.89
N ILE A 182 -11.62 -19.24 -21.59
CA ILE A 182 -12.95 -19.09 -21.03
C ILE A 182 -13.84 -20.12 -21.70
N GLY A 183 -14.48 -20.98 -20.91
CA GLY A 183 -15.31 -22.05 -21.43
C GLY A 183 -16.65 -22.13 -20.76
N ARG A 184 -17.64 -22.63 -21.52
CA ARG A 184 -18.98 -22.93 -21.02
C ARG A 184 -19.62 -24.09 -21.76
N LYS A 185 -20.63 -24.72 -21.16
CA LYS A 185 -21.47 -25.74 -21.82
C LYS A 185 -22.45 -25.11 -22.82
N ILE A 186 -22.68 -25.78 -23.91
CA ILE A 186 -23.78 -25.49 -24.82
C ILE A 186 -24.93 -26.43 -24.45
N TYR A 187 -26.10 -25.89 -24.16
CA TYR A 187 -27.30 -26.65 -23.84
C TYR A 187 -28.28 -26.63 -25.02
N ASP A 188 -29.00 -27.73 -25.19
CA ASP A 188 -30.10 -27.80 -26.14
C ASP A 188 -31.17 -26.73 -25.79
N MET A 189 -31.50 -25.87 -26.72
CA MET A 189 -32.48 -24.82 -26.53
C MET A 189 -33.89 -25.35 -26.25
N HIS A 190 -34.21 -26.55 -26.75
CA HIS A 190 -35.50 -27.21 -26.56
C HIS A 190 -35.53 -28.09 -25.31
N HIS A 191 -34.37 -28.55 -24.87
CA HIS A 191 -34.15 -29.42 -23.70
C HIS A 191 -32.99 -28.89 -22.86
N THR A 192 -33.21 -27.79 -22.16
CA THR A 192 -32.15 -27.04 -21.44
C THR A 192 -31.37 -27.82 -20.38
N SER A 193 -31.82 -29.02 -20.01
CA SER A 193 -31.09 -29.92 -19.10
C SER A 193 -30.10 -30.84 -19.84
N THR A 194 -30.12 -30.86 -21.17
CA THR A 194 -29.24 -31.73 -21.96
C THR A 194 -28.08 -30.94 -22.53
N PRO A 195 -26.85 -31.20 -22.07
CA PRO A 195 -25.67 -30.57 -22.66
C PRO A 195 -25.43 -31.13 -24.07
N LEU A 196 -25.23 -30.24 -25.03
CA LEU A 196 -24.87 -30.60 -26.43
C LEU A 196 -23.38 -30.61 -26.64
N GLY A 197 -22.64 -29.79 -25.93
CA GLY A 197 -21.20 -29.65 -26.13
C GLY A 197 -20.64 -28.46 -25.35
N TYR A 198 -19.54 -27.97 -25.87
CA TYR A 198 -18.78 -26.91 -25.18
C TYR A 198 -18.36 -25.83 -26.19
N ILE A 199 -18.27 -24.59 -25.70
CA ILE A 199 -17.63 -23.49 -26.39
C ILE A 199 -16.47 -22.95 -25.55
N MET A 200 -15.34 -22.72 -26.17
CA MET A 200 -14.13 -22.21 -25.53
C MET A 200 -13.60 -21.02 -26.30
N LEU A 201 -13.32 -19.92 -25.59
CA LEU A 201 -12.63 -18.74 -26.10
C LEU A 201 -11.20 -18.71 -25.55
N TYR A 202 -10.26 -18.45 -26.40
CA TYR A 202 -8.84 -18.32 -26.08
C TYR A 202 -8.44 -16.85 -26.21
N ILE A 203 -8.04 -16.24 -25.12
CA ILE A 203 -7.78 -14.81 -25.03
C ILE A 203 -6.30 -14.60 -24.73
N ASP A 204 -5.69 -13.63 -25.39
CA ASP A 204 -4.32 -13.20 -25.10
C ASP A 204 -4.25 -12.61 -23.69
N GLU A 205 -3.54 -13.29 -22.79
CA GLU A 205 -3.40 -12.87 -21.40
C GLU A 205 -2.74 -11.50 -21.29
N SER A 206 -1.66 -11.27 -22.04
CA SER A 206 -0.88 -10.03 -21.94
C SER A 206 -1.67 -8.78 -22.32
N GLN A 207 -2.63 -8.92 -23.22
CA GLN A 207 -3.51 -7.85 -23.65
C GLN A 207 -4.66 -7.65 -22.66
N LEU A 208 -5.26 -8.74 -22.17
CA LEU A 208 -6.32 -8.67 -21.18
C LEU A 208 -5.80 -8.11 -19.85
N SER A 209 -4.66 -8.58 -19.38
CA SER A 209 -4.01 -8.11 -18.17
C SER A 209 -3.67 -6.61 -18.25
N ARG A 210 -3.15 -6.16 -19.38
CA ARG A 210 -2.90 -4.73 -19.64
C ARG A 210 -4.19 -3.92 -19.55
N TYR A 211 -5.28 -4.43 -20.09
CA TYR A 211 -6.58 -3.74 -20.04
C TYR A 211 -7.15 -3.71 -18.61
N ILE A 212 -7.06 -4.82 -17.88
CA ILE A 212 -7.60 -4.90 -16.51
C ILE A 212 -6.77 -4.04 -15.55
N PHE A 213 -5.43 -4.13 -15.62
CA PHE A 213 -4.52 -3.51 -14.66
C PHE A 213 -3.96 -2.15 -15.09
N THR A 214 -4.41 -1.62 -16.26
CA THR A 214 -4.00 -0.28 -16.71
C THR A 214 -4.43 0.76 -15.68
N ASP A 215 -3.57 1.75 -15.48
CA ASP A 215 -3.80 2.94 -14.65
C ASP A 215 -3.94 2.65 -13.13
N VAL A 216 -3.72 1.43 -12.68
CA VAL A 216 -3.71 1.11 -11.25
C VAL A 216 -2.32 0.71 -10.79
N SER A 217 -1.76 1.51 -9.90
CA SER A 217 -0.48 1.23 -9.23
C SER A 217 -0.54 1.69 -7.79
N PHE A 218 -0.12 0.83 -6.88
CA PHE A 218 0.04 1.19 -5.46
C PHE A 218 1.51 1.42 -5.09
N GLY A 219 2.35 1.61 -6.11
CA GLY A 219 3.77 1.89 -5.96
C GLY A 219 4.67 0.68 -6.16
N GLU A 220 5.96 0.93 -6.02
CA GLU A 220 7.01 -0.06 -6.27
C GLU A 220 6.85 -1.28 -5.37
N GLY A 221 6.90 -2.47 -5.95
CA GLY A 221 6.76 -3.74 -5.25
C GLY A 221 5.31 -4.18 -5.00
N SER A 222 4.29 -3.42 -5.41
CA SER A 222 2.91 -3.89 -5.38
C SER A 222 2.60 -4.77 -6.59
N ASN A 223 1.78 -5.82 -6.37
CA ASN A 223 1.35 -6.74 -7.41
C ASN A 223 -0.16 -6.88 -7.42
N PHE A 224 -0.70 -7.09 -8.63
CA PHE A 224 -2.08 -7.48 -8.84
C PHE A 224 -2.14 -8.90 -9.39
N LEU A 225 -3.06 -9.69 -8.85
CA LEU A 225 -3.23 -11.09 -9.17
C LEU A 225 -4.71 -11.36 -9.46
N LEU A 226 -4.97 -12.08 -10.54
CA LEU A 226 -6.23 -12.75 -10.78
C LEU A 226 -6.01 -14.24 -10.53
N ILE A 227 -6.69 -14.80 -9.53
CA ILE A 227 -6.50 -16.17 -9.06
C ILE A 227 -7.82 -16.92 -9.23
N ASP A 228 -7.80 -18.11 -9.79
CA ASP A 228 -9.00 -18.94 -9.87
C ASP A 228 -9.38 -19.55 -8.49
N ALA A 229 -10.51 -20.22 -8.42
CA ALA A 229 -10.98 -20.83 -7.18
C ALA A 229 -10.11 -21.99 -6.69
N ALA A 230 -9.28 -22.57 -7.55
CA ALA A 230 -8.35 -23.64 -7.21
C ALA A 230 -7.01 -23.11 -6.69
N GLY A 231 -6.73 -21.81 -6.86
CA GLY A 231 -5.48 -21.18 -6.44
C GLY A 231 -4.50 -20.89 -7.58
N ASN A 232 -4.86 -21.17 -8.84
CA ASN A 232 -3.95 -20.90 -9.94
C ASN A 232 -3.98 -19.42 -10.33
N VAL A 233 -2.82 -18.83 -10.55
CA VAL A 233 -2.70 -17.46 -11.06
C VAL A 233 -3.06 -17.42 -12.54
N VAL A 234 -4.23 -16.88 -12.84
CA VAL A 234 -4.77 -16.75 -14.20
C VAL A 234 -4.16 -15.57 -14.93
N SER A 235 -4.00 -14.45 -14.24
CA SER A 235 -3.41 -13.23 -14.77
C SER A 235 -2.70 -12.46 -13.67
N SER A 236 -1.63 -11.75 -14.04
CA SER A 236 -0.84 -10.96 -13.09
C SER A 236 -0.17 -9.79 -13.79
N GLN A 237 0.03 -8.70 -13.04
CA GLN A 237 0.87 -7.60 -13.48
C GLN A 237 2.36 -7.99 -13.52
N ASN A 238 2.78 -8.93 -12.65
CA ASN A 238 4.10 -9.55 -12.71
C ASN A 238 4.05 -10.85 -13.50
N ALA A 239 4.69 -10.86 -14.67
CA ALA A 239 4.69 -12.01 -15.57
C ALA A 239 5.33 -13.28 -14.95
N GLU A 240 6.21 -13.15 -13.96
CA GLU A 240 6.86 -14.30 -13.29
C GLU A 240 5.86 -15.14 -12.48
N LEU A 241 4.77 -14.52 -12.01
CA LEU A 241 3.75 -15.19 -11.21
C LEU A 241 2.69 -15.88 -12.06
N LEU A 242 2.73 -15.68 -13.38
CA LEU A 242 1.71 -16.22 -14.27
C LEU A 242 1.75 -17.76 -14.31
N GLY A 243 0.62 -18.37 -13.99
CA GLY A 243 0.42 -19.82 -14.01
C GLY A 243 1.00 -20.55 -12.80
N GLU A 244 1.48 -19.83 -11.78
CA GLU A 244 1.83 -20.45 -10.52
C GLU A 244 0.59 -21.01 -9.82
N ASP A 245 0.76 -22.14 -9.17
CA ASP A 245 -0.25 -22.75 -8.30
C ASP A 245 0.00 -22.28 -6.87
N LEU A 246 -0.92 -21.47 -6.37
CA LEU A 246 -0.89 -20.91 -5.01
C LEU A 246 -1.81 -21.68 -4.04
N ALA A 247 -2.35 -22.85 -4.41
CA ALA A 247 -3.30 -23.58 -3.57
C ALA A 247 -2.75 -23.85 -2.16
N ASP A 248 -1.47 -24.23 -2.08
CA ASP A 248 -0.76 -24.51 -0.83
C ASP A 248 0.00 -23.26 -0.31
N ASP A 249 -0.03 -22.13 -1.03
CA ASP A 249 0.65 -20.91 -0.59
C ASP A 249 -0.09 -20.27 0.59
N PRO A 250 0.63 -19.87 1.65
CA PRO A 250 0.03 -19.23 2.82
C PRO A 250 -0.81 -17.99 2.49
N ILE A 251 -0.49 -17.25 1.43
CA ILE A 251 -1.26 -16.07 1.05
C ILE A 251 -2.65 -16.44 0.55
N PHE A 252 -2.77 -17.46 -0.31
CA PHE A 252 -4.06 -17.89 -0.82
C PHE A 252 -4.93 -18.54 0.26
N GLN A 253 -4.31 -19.30 1.17
CA GLN A 253 -4.99 -19.85 2.33
C GLN A 253 -5.55 -18.74 3.24
N GLN A 254 -4.78 -17.67 3.46
CA GLN A 254 -5.26 -16.51 4.23
C GLN A 254 -6.37 -15.75 3.48
N ILE A 255 -6.26 -15.56 2.16
CA ILE A 255 -7.32 -14.95 1.35
C ILE A 255 -8.63 -15.73 1.52
N THR A 256 -8.60 -17.05 1.43
CA THR A 256 -9.78 -17.89 1.56
C THR A 256 -10.36 -17.88 2.98
N ALA A 257 -9.50 -17.90 4.00
CA ALA A 257 -9.92 -17.82 5.42
C ALA A 257 -10.57 -16.47 5.75
N HIS A 258 -9.95 -15.35 5.35
CA HIS A 258 -10.49 -14.01 5.58
C HIS A 258 -11.79 -13.77 4.78
N ARG A 259 -11.90 -14.33 3.57
CA ARG A 259 -13.16 -14.32 2.82
C ARG A 259 -14.29 -15.01 3.61
N GLN A 260 -14.02 -16.19 4.20
CA GLN A 260 -15.01 -16.91 5.02
C GLN A 260 -15.41 -16.12 6.27
N ALA A 261 -14.50 -15.32 6.82
CA ALA A 261 -14.75 -14.41 7.94
C ALA A 261 -15.49 -13.11 7.51
N GLY A 262 -15.75 -12.91 6.21
CA GLY A 262 -16.37 -11.68 5.68
C GLY A 262 -15.43 -10.49 5.59
N GLU A 263 -14.12 -10.73 5.66
CA GLU A 263 -13.09 -9.72 5.52
C GLU A 263 -12.57 -9.65 4.08
N ASN A 264 -11.99 -8.53 3.72
CA ASN A 264 -11.49 -8.25 2.35
C ASN A 264 -10.04 -7.76 2.32
N ASN A 265 -9.37 -7.77 3.46
CA ASN A 265 -7.96 -7.38 3.60
C ASN A 265 -7.35 -7.96 4.86
N PHE A 266 -6.04 -8.13 4.85
CA PHE A 266 -5.24 -8.53 6.01
C PHE A 266 -3.78 -8.09 5.85
N LEU A 267 -3.03 -8.10 6.94
CA LEU A 267 -1.57 -7.89 6.94
C LEU A 267 -0.89 -9.25 7.01
N CYS A 268 0.11 -9.45 6.17
CA CYS A 268 0.94 -10.65 6.16
C CYS A 268 2.39 -10.28 5.85
N GLU A 269 3.30 -11.19 6.09
CA GLU A 269 4.70 -11.08 5.69
C GLU A 269 4.91 -11.89 4.41
N LEU A 270 5.33 -11.21 3.33
CA LEU A 270 5.69 -11.83 2.05
C LEU A 270 7.19 -11.65 1.82
N ASN A 271 7.91 -12.75 1.71
CA ASN A 271 9.37 -12.74 1.48
C ASN A 271 10.14 -11.83 2.46
N GLY A 272 9.73 -11.81 3.73
CA GLY A 272 10.35 -10.96 4.76
C GLY A 272 9.92 -9.49 4.72
N VAL A 273 8.88 -9.16 3.96
CA VAL A 273 8.34 -7.80 3.84
C VAL A 273 6.90 -7.76 4.36
N ASP A 274 6.66 -6.91 5.35
CA ASP A 274 5.30 -6.63 5.82
C ASP A 274 4.46 -6.09 4.66
N THR A 275 3.36 -6.75 4.36
CA THR A 275 2.55 -6.50 3.17
C THR A 275 1.07 -6.42 3.55
N LEU A 276 0.39 -5.41 3.04
CA LEU A 276 -1.06 -5.32 3.08
C LEU A 276 -1.62 -6.05 1.87
N THR A 277 -2.37 -7.12 2.11
CA THR A 277 -3.12 -7.85 1.09
C THR A 277 -4.56 -7.42 1.12
N ILE A 278 -5.08 -7.03 -0.04
CA ILE A 278 -6.48 -6.65 -0.26
C ILE A 278 -7.02 -7.53 -1.37
N PHE A 279 -8.23 -8.04 -1.22
CA PHE A 279 -8.80 -8.92 -2.21
C PHE A 279 -10.31 -8.73 -2.36
N LYS A 280 -10.82 -9.12 -3.52
CA LYS A 280 -12.24 -9.28 -3.81
C LYS A 280 -12.48 -10.58 -4.53
N TYR A 281 -13.48 -11.31 -4.07
CA TYR A 281 -13.95 -12.51 -4.75
C TYR A 281 -15.11 -12.13 -5.68
N ASN A 282 -14.97 -12.50 -6.94
CA ASN A 282 -16.02 -12.36 -7.93
C ASN A 282 -16.80 -13.68 -8.05
N THR A 283 -18.04 -13.67 -7.57
CA THR A 283 -18.88 -14.86 -7.55
C THR A 283 -19.34 -15.27 -8.95
N THR A 284 -19.47 -14.32 -9.89
CA THR A 284 -19.93 -14.60 -11.25
C THR A 284 -18.89 -15.39 -12.05
N TYR A 285 -17.62 -15.06 -11.87
CA TYR A 285 -16.53 -15.67 -12.62
C TYR A 285 -15.69 -16.64 -11.77
N ASN A 286 -16.05 -16.82 -10.51
CA ASN A 286 -15.39 -17.72 -9.57
C ASN A 286 -13.88 -17.47 -9.45
N VAL A 287 -13.49 -16.20 -9.37
CA VAL A 287 -12.10 -15.76 -9.30
C VAL A 287 -11.88 -14.77 -8.15
N TYR A 288 -10.67 -14.75 -7.63
CA TYR A 288 -10.20 -13.74 -6.70
C TYR A 288 -9.38 -12.70 -7.44
N LEU A 289 -9.67 -11.44 -7.23
CA LEU A 289 -8.80 -10.35 -7.57
C LEU A 289 -8.10 -9.91 -6.30
N ALA A 290 -6.78 -10.01 -6.26
CA ALA A 290 -5.97 -9.66 -5.11
C ALA A 290 -4.92 -8.61 -5.46
N ALA A 291 -4.60 -7.76 -4.49
CA ALA A 291 -3.49 -6.82 -4.55
C ALA A 291 -2.62 -6.97 -3.31
N THR A 292 -1.31 -7.00 -3.49
CA THR A 292 -0.32 -7.02 -2.42
C THR A 292 0.47 -5.72 -2.45
N ILE A 293 0.50 -5.01 -1.31
CA ILE A 293 1.08 -3.67 -1.18
C ILE A 293 2.11 -3.69 -0.06
N PRO A 294 3.41 -3.54 -0.35
CA PRO A 294 4.44 -3.48 0.68
C PRO A 294 4.18 -2.33 1.66
N GLN A 295 4.22 -2.62 2.96
CA GLN A 295 3.97 -1.61 3.99
C GLN A 295 5.03 -0.50 4.00
N ALA A 296 6.25 -0.83 3.56
CA ALA A 296 7.31 0.14 3.37
C ALA A 296 6.89 1.28 2.41
N TYR A 297 6.15 0.98 1.35
CA TYR A 297 5.61 1.99 0.44
C TYR A 297 4.62 2.92 1.14
N ILE A 298 3.73 2.35 1.96
CA ILE A 298 2.72 3.10 2.73
C ILE A 298 3.40 4.05 3.73
N THR A 299 4.51 3.62 4.33
CA THR A 299 5.22 4.37 5.37
C THR A 299 6.32 5.30 4.85
N ASN A 300 6.68 5.25 3.56
CA ASN A 300 7.73 6.11 3.00
C ASN A 300 7.46 7.61 3.20
N GLY A 301 6.21 8.05 3.19
CA GLY A 301 5.84 9.43 3.52
C GLY A 301 6.23 9.85 4.95
N THR A 302 6.28 8.91 5.90
CA THR A 302 6.68 9.18 7.29
C THR A 302 8.18 9.40 7.44
N ARG A 303 9.01 8.83 6.57
CA ARG A 303 10.46 9.01 6.57
C ARG A 303 10.84 10.49 6.40
N THR A 304 10.14 11.20 5.54
CA THR A 304 10.36 12.64 5.31
C THR A 304 10.02 13.45 6.57
N ILE A 305 8.94 13.11 7.26
CA ILE A 305 8.55 13.76 8.53
C ILE A 305 9.58 13.51 9.61
N ASN A 306 10.07 12.28 9.74
CA ASN A 306 11.12 11.94 10.69
C ASN A 306 12.42 12.71 10.42
N MET A 307 12.83 12.83 9.16
CA MET A 307 14.00 13.60 8.78
C MET A 307 13.83 15.09 9.13
N MET A 308 12.65 15.67 8.92
CA MET A 308 12.36 17.05 9.31
C MET A 308 12.40 17.26 10.83
N LEU A 309 11.87 16.31 11.62
CA LEU A 309 11.91 16.36 13.07
C LEU A 309 13.34 16.27 13.62
N ILE A 310 14.16 15.37 13.05
CA ILE A 310 15.57 15.24 13.40
C ILE A 310 16.31 16.53 13.06
N ALA A 311 16.08 17.10 11.88
CA ALA A 311 16.68 18.37 11.48
C ALA A 311 16.27 19.52 12.42
N LEU A 312 14.98 19.61 12.79
CA LEU A 312 14.49 20.61 13.74
C LEU A 312 15.15 20.46 15.12
N ALA A 313 15.24 19.24 15.63
CA ALA A 313 15.93 18.97 16.89
C ALA A 313 17.42 19.36 16.83
N ALA A 314 18.10 19.06 15.73
CA ALA A 314 19.48 19.47 15.52
C ALA A 314 19.65 20.99 15.50
N VAL A 315 18.76 21.71 14.80
CA VAL A 315 18.77 23.17 14.76
C VAL A 315 18.56 23.76 16.17
N LEU A 316 17.62 23.21 16.96
CA LEU A 316 17.42 23.65 18.34
C LEU A 316 18.66 23.48 19.21
N VAL A 317 19.37 22.35 19.08
CA VAL A 317 20.64 22.12 19.80
C VAL A 317 21.71 23.13 19.38
N VAL A 318 21.85 23.41 18.09
CA VAL A 318 22.81 24.39 17.56
C VAL A 318 22.45 25.80 18.04
N VAL A 319 21.20 26.23 17.95
CA VAL A 319 20.75 27.55 18.41
C VAL A 319 21.04 27.74 19.90
N ASN A 320 20.74 26.72 20.71
CA ASN A 320 21.06 26.76 22.14
C ASN A 320 22.57 26.87 22.40
N ARG A 321 23.41 26.17 21.63
CA ARG A 321 24.88 26.27 21.73
C ARG A 321 25.40 27.64 21.33
N VAL A 322 24.86 28.22 20.25
CA VAL A 322 25.25 29.57 19.78
C VAL A 322 24.82 30.63 20.77
N HIS A 323 23.64 30.49 21.34
CA HIS A 323 23.15 31.42 22.35
C HIS A 323 24.03 31.41 23.60
N ASP A 324 24.44 30.24 24.09
CA ASP A 324 25.37 30.10 25.22
C ASP A 324 26.74 30.73 24.93
N ALA A 325 27.28 30.49 23.70
CA ALA A 325 28.56 31.08 23.30
C ALA A 325 28.50 32.62 23.18
N ALA A 326 27.34 33.18 22.78
CA ALA A 326 27.14 34.62 22.71
C ALA A 326 27.07 35.27 24.12
N ILE A 327 26.39 34.61 25.06
CA ILE A 327 26.35 35.05 26.46
C ILE A 327 27.76 34.99 27.07
N ASP A 328 28.57 33.98 26.72
CA ASP A 328 29.96 33.88 27.20
C ASP A 328 30.84 35.04 26.75
N LYS A 329 30.74 35.39 25.46
CA LYS A 329 31.47 36.55 24.93
C LYS A 329 31.10 37.85 25.64
N GLN A 330 29.76 38.07 25.83
CA GLN A 330 29.32 39.26 26.54
C GLN A 330 29.80 39.34 28.00
N CYS A 331 29.79 38.21 28.72
CA CYS A 331 30.36 38.15 30.07
C CYS A 331 31.83 38.40 30.08
N GLN A 332 32.58 37.92 29.11
CA GLN A 332 34.02 38.09 29.02
C GLN A 332 34.42 39.52 28.67
N GLU A 333 33.75 40.15 27.72
CA GLU A 333 33.91 41.57 27.37
C GLU A 333 33.57 42.49 28.55
N GLN A 334 32.60 42.16 29.38
CA GLN A 334 32.25 42.91 30.55
C GLN A 334 33.30 42.76 31.67
N THR A 335 33.89 41.56 31.83
CA THR A 335 34.95 41.29 32.81
C THR A 335 36.26 41.99 32.41
N ASP A 336 36.60 42.05 31.12
CA ASP A 336 37.77 42.76 30.64
C ASP A 336 37.63 44.28 30.75
N ASN A 337 36.40 44.82 30.52
CA ASN A 337 36.13 46.24 30.76
C ASN A 337 36.20 46.62 32.23
N ASP A 338 35.73 45.76 33.16
CA ASP A 338 35.80 45.99 34.58
C ASP A 338 37.27 45.89 35.09
N GLN A 339 38.12 45.05 34.51
CA GLN A 339 39.54 45.01 34.81
C GLN A 339 40.27 46.26 34.29
N HIS A 340 39.92 46.80 33.14
CA HIS A 340 40.45 48.07 32.65
C HIS A 340 39.99 49.28 33.50
N CYS A 341 38.79 49.28 34.01
CA CYS A 341 38.31 50.29 34.95
C CYS A 341 39.04 50.17 36.31
N GLY A 342 39.27 48.94 36.79
CA GLY A 342 39.98 48.70 38.06
C GLY A 342 41.47 49.08 38.07
N GLN A 343 42.14 49.05 36.89
CA GLN A 343 43.56 49.53 36.77
C GLN A 343 43.69 51.06 36.73
N ARG A 344 42.63 51.79 36.28
CA ARG A 344 42.65 53.28 36.27
C ARG A 344 42.40 53.90 37.61
N ASN A 345 41.77 53.20 38.57
CA ASN A 345 41.38 53.74 39.87
C ASN A 345 42.30 53.28 41.03
N LYS A 346 43.52 52.80 40.78
CA LYS A 346 44.53 52.51 41.85
C LYS A 346 45.21 53.72 42.42
N HIS A 347 44.81 54.92 42.04
CA HIS A 347 45.20 56.16 42.73
C HIS A 347 43.94 56.92 43.14
N HIS A 348 43.62 56.86 44.37
CA HIS A 348 42.74 57.65 45.23
C HIS A 348 41.52 56.94 45.80
N ILE A 349 41.58 56.66 47.09
CA ILE A 349 40.63 57.07 48.16
C ILE A 349 39.52 56.11 48.50
N ASP A 350 39.54 55.81 49.80
CA ASP A 350 38.43 55.73 50.80
C ASP A 350 36.98 55.49 50.33
N GLY A 351 36.50 54.42 50.82
CA GLY A 351 35.17 54.16 51.33
C GLY A 351 33.98 55.02 50.87
N SER A 352 33.36 54.71 49.79
CA SER A 352 31.88 54.87 49.72
C SER A 352 31.35 54.07 48.50
N CYS A 353 30.47 53.11 48.73
CA CYS A 353 29.69 52.45 47.69
C CYS A 353 28.82 53.46 46.98
N ALA A 354 29.12 53.77 45.70
CA ALA A 354 28.25 54.52 44.85
C ALA A 354 27.31 53.53 44.10
N VAL A 355 26.05 53.66 44.36
CA VAL A 355 24.98 52.99 43.59
C VAL A 355 24.85 53.69 42.24
N GLY A 356 25.34 53.10 41.19
CA GLY A 356 25.20 53.59 39.83
C GLY A 356 23.94 53.07 39.15
N ASN A 357 23.01 53.97 38.83
CA ASN A 357 21.88 53.70 37.99
C ASN A 357 22.33 53.65 36.51
N VAL A 358 22.32 52.49 35.89
CA VAL A 358 22.55 52.38 34.45
C VAL A 358 21.18 52.27 33.75
N GLY A 359 20.76 53.37 33.12
CA GLY A 359 19.57 53.43 32.30
C GLY A 359 19.89 52.99 30.84
N LEU A 360 19.42 51.84 30.44
CA LEU A 360 19.42 51.45 29.03
C LEU A 360 18.13 51.87 28.34
N ARG A 361 18.23 52.80 27.39
CA ARG A 361 17.11 53.29 26.59
C ARG A 361 16.99 52.50 25.31
N ASN A 362 16.02 51.62 25.22
CA ASN A 362 15.69 50.98 23.97
C ASN A 362 14.22 51.27 23.64
N ARG A 363 14.01 52.03 22.56
CA ARG A 363 12.74 52.34 21.88
C ARG A 363 11.46 52.18 22.74
N GLY A 364 11.21 53.11 23.64
CA GLY A 364 9.87 53.36 24.14
C GLY A 364 9.43 52.64 25.43
N ARG A 365 10.33 51.86 26.08
CA ARG A 365 10.08 51.37 27.46
C ARG A 365 11.30 51.60 28.33
N GLN A 366 11.10 52.21 29.48
CA GLN A 366 12.14 52.33 30.49
C GLN A 366 12.18 51.05 31.31
N VAL A 367 13.34 50.40 31.34
CA VAL A 367 13.60 49.28 32.23
C VAL A 367 14.50 49.79 33.37
N HIS A 368 13.96 49.81 34.54
CA HIS A 368 14.74 50.16 35.76
C HIS A 368 15.30 48.85 36.35
N ILE A 369 16.61 48.76 36.41
CA ILE A 369 17.30 47.72 37.15
C ILE A 369 17.58 48.23 38.55
N ILE A 370 16.88 47.66 39.54
CA ILE A 370 17.07 48.00 40.95
C ILE A 370 17.86 46.87 41.60
N GLY A 371 19.15 47.10 41.83
CA GLY A 371 19.96 46.35 42.77
C GLY A 371 20.87 45.28 42.15
N CYS A 372 22.17 45.46 42.35
CA CYS A 372 23.18 44.43 42.21
C CYS A 372 23.49 43.89 43.63
N VAL A 373 23.18 42.63 43.90
CA VAL A 373 23.61 41.97 45.14
C VAL A 373 24.89 41.19 44.84
N VAL A 374 25.97 41.61 45.37
CA VAL A 374 27.27 40.91 45.29
C VAL A 374 27.31 39.88 46.41
N PHE A 375 27.26 38.58 46.03
CA PHE A 375 27.63 37.52 46.96
C PHE A 375 29.12 37.12 46.78
N GLU A 376 29.77 36.79 47.88
CA GLU A 376 31.15 36.33 47.96
C GLU A 376 31.42 35.09 47.09
N ASN A 377 31.61 35.27 45.82
CA ASN A 377 32.20 34.37 44.85
C ASN A 377 31.95 34.81 43.39
N ARG A 378 32.05 36.10 43.11
CA ARG A 378 32.14 36.65 41.74
C ARG A 378 31.04 36.18 40.74
N GLN A 379 29.78 36.06 41.18
CA GLN A 379 28.67 35.83 40.25
C GLN A 379 27.64 36.96 40.43
N CYS A 380 27.42 37.73 39.38
CA CYS A 380 26.37 38.73 39.33
C CYS A 380 25.04 38.06 38.93
N ILE A 381 24.04 38.14 39.77
CA ILE A 381 22.67 37.75 39.44
C ILE A 381 21.87 39.02 39.20
N TYR A 382 21.35 39.21 38.01
CA TYR A 382 20.47 40.31 37.65
C TYR A 382 19.03 39.92 37.87
N ALA A 383 18.30 40.68 38.67
CA ALA A 383 16.85 40.59 38.74
C ALA A 383 16.24 41.66 37.83
N VAL A 384 15.47 41.24 36.86
CA VAL A 384 14.72 42.13 35.95
C VAL A 384 13.27 42.18 36.42
N GLN A 385 12.80 43.33 36.84
CA GLN A 385 11.41 43.57 37.10
C GLN A 385 10.82 44.37 35.92
N LEU A 386 9.89 43.77 35.21
CA LEU A 386 9.13 44.44 34.16
C LEU A 386 7.93 45.12 34.75
N THR A 387 7.82 46.41 34.58
CA THR A 387 6.58 47.19 34.77
C THR A 387 5.98 47.60 33.44
#